data_56de96a29e1ac5f81172552bfdd98368
#
_entry.id   56de96a29e1ac5f81172552bfdd98368
#
_cell.length_a   1.000
_cell.length_b   1.000
_cell.length_c   1.000
_cell.angle_alpha   90.00
_cell.angle_beta   90.00
_cell.angle_gamma   90.00
#
_symmetry.space_group_name_H-M   'P 1'
#
loop_
_entity.id
_entity.type
_entity.pdbx_description
1 polymer ?
#
loop_
_entity_poly.entity_id
_entity_poly.type
_entity_poly.pdbx_seq_one_letter_code
_entity_poly.pdbx_strand_id
1 'polypeptide(L)'
;NLEDGINNEMADITLNELFNIYLDTKSNIKRTSRSTYLRTWEKHVSQGLGVLKAKNLKQMDLTRMYSDMVKQGFAQGSIDMIHNLINACLQMAVDNDIVRKNVARKAKKGIQGKRKERVAMTIGEQNKFLMFCKNSNTYNIYYPMFSFAIKSALRVSELSGLTWNDVDEVKGILHVDHQLIYEYI
;
A
#
# COMPACT_ATOMS: atom_id res chain seq x y z
N ASN A 1 26.24 -6.85 -30.71
CA ASN A 1 25.63 -8.15 -30.89
C ASN A 1 24.13 -7.98 -31.06
N LEU A 2 23.66 -7.94 -32.29
CA LEU A 2 22.24 -7.86 -32.67
C LEU A 2 21.46 -9.18 -32.48
N GLU A 3 22.11 -10.20 -31.98
CA GLU A 3 21.55 -11.56 -31.87
C GLU A 3 20.72 -11.82 -30.59
N ASP A 4 20.74 -10.94 -29.63
CA ASP A 4 20.15 -11.21 -28.31
C ASP A 4 18.81 -10.53 -28.03
N GLY A 5 18.29 -9.68 -28.94
CA GLY A 5 16.99 -9.02 -28.82
C GLY A 5 16.84 -8.12 -27.56
N ILE A 6 17.94 -7.67 -26.95
CA ILE A 6 17.94 -6.78 -25.79
C ILE A 6 18.10 -5.35 -26.27
N ASN A 7 17.28 -4.44 -25.72
CA ASN A 7 17.40 -3.00 -25.98
C ASN A 7 18.71 -2.48 -25.37
N ASN A 8 19.74 -2.28 -26.20
CA ASN A 8 21.06 -1.86 -25.77
C ASN A 8 21.09 -0.44 -25.15
N GLU A 9 20.16 0.45 -25.51
CA GLU A 9 20.10 1.80 -24.95
C GLU A 9 19.71 1.81 -23.48
N MET A 10 18.94 0.81 -23.03
CA MET A 10 18.52 0.65 -21.62
C MET A 10 19.23 -0.49 -20.89
N ALA A 11 20.28 -1.09 -21.49
CA ALA A 11 20.94 -2.25 -20.91
C ALA A 11 21.56 -2.01 -19.52
N ASP A 12 21.86 -0.76 -19.19
CA ASP A 12 22.51 -0.35 -17.94
C ASP A 12 21.56 0.34 -16.95
N ILE A 13 20.26 0.34 -17.24
CA ILE A 13 19.25 0.96 -16.38
C ILE A 13 19.25 0.36 -14.97
N THR A 14 19.23 1.19 -13.96
CA THR A 14 19.09 0.77 -12.55
C THR A 14 17.64 0.43 -12.22
N LEU A 15 17.45 -0.32 -11.15
CA LEU A 15 16.10 -0.64 -10.68
C LEU A 15 15.34 0.62 -10.22
N ASN A 16 16.03 1.68 -9.73
CA ASN A 16 15.44 2.97 -9.40
C ASN A 16 14.93 3.71 -10.66
N GLU A 17 15.72 3.78 -11.68
CA GLU A 17 15.32 4.40 -12.95
C GLU A 17 14.14 3.65 -13.58
N LEU A 18 14.18 2.32 -13.55
CA LEU A 18 13.09 1.47 -14.02
C LEU A 18 11.79 1.70 -13.23
N PHE A 19 11.87 1.90 -11.91
CA PHE A 19 10.73 2.23 -11.07
C PHE A 19 10.13 3.60 -11.42
N ASN A 20 10.95 4.60 -11.69
CA ASN A 20 10.48 5.93 -12.12
C ASN A 20 9.73 5.84 -13.45
N ILE A 21 10.30 5.15 -14.45
CA ILE A 21 9.63 4.90 -15.73
C ILE A 21 8.29 4.16 -15.49
N TYR A 22 8.27 3.12 -14.65
CA TYR A 22 7.05 2.41 -14.31
C TYR A 22 5.98 3.33 -13.71
N LEU A 23 6.34 4.22 -12.79
CA LEU A 23 5.40 5.18 -12.21
C LEU A 23 4.86 6.18 -13.22
N ASP A 24 5.67 6.59 -14.18
CA ASP A 24 5.28 7.56 -15.21
C ASP A 24 4.36 6.95 -16.26
N THR A 25 4.46 5.63 -16.50
CA THR A 25 3.50 4.92 -17.35
C THR A 25 2.11 4.77 -16.72
N LYS A 26 1.96 5.02 -15.40
CA LYS A 26 0.70 4.90 -14.67
C LYS A 26 -0.08 6.22 -14.62
N SER A 27 -0.60 6.67 -15.77
CA SER A 27 -1.35 7.93 -15.87
C SER A 27 -2.56 8.05 -14.95
N ASN A 28 -3.24 6.93 -14.64
CA ASN A 28 -4.48 6.91 -13.86
C ASN A 28 -4.30 6.51 -12.38
N ILE A 29 -3.07 6.50 -11.87
CA ILE A 29 -2.82 6.18 -10.47
C ILE A 29 -3.29 7.33 -9.57
N LYS A 30 -4.07 7.02 -8.53
CA LYS A 30 -4.46 8.02 -7.53
C LYS A 30 -3.23 8.61 -6.87
N ARG A 31 -3.24 9.92 -6.62
CA ARG A 31 -2.13 10.67 -6.01
C ARG A 31 -1.65 10.04 -4.69
N THR A 32 -2.60 9.63 -3.84
CA THR A 32 -2.31 8.94 -2.58
C THR A 32 -1.57 7.60 -2.77
N SER A 33 -1.92 6.84 -3.81
CA SER A 33 -1.24 5.58 -4.13
C SER A 33 0.18 5.86 -4.66
N ARG A 34 0.36 6.86 -5.54
CA ARG A 34 1.68 7.27 -6.04
C ARG A 34 2.59 7.68 -4.89
N SER A 35 2.11 8.51 -3.97
CA SER A 35 2.85 8.94 -2.78
C SER A 35 3.24 7.74 -1.89
N THR A 36 2.34 6.78 -1.71
CA THR A 36 2.62 5.55 -0.94
C THR A 36 3.70 4.70 -1.61
N TYR A 37 3.65 4.54 -2.94
CA TYR A 37 4.64 3.76 -3.69
C TYR A 37 6.03 4.41 -3.63
N LEU A 38 6.10 5.72 -3.84
CA LEU A 38 7.36 6.49 -3.73
C LEU A 38 7.99 6.34 -2.35
N ARG A 39 7.22 6.57 -1.28
CA ARG A 39 7.71 6.46 0.10
C ARG A 39 8.14 5.03 0.45
N THR A 40 7.39 4.03 0.00
CA THR A 40 7.73 2.63 0.24
C THR A 40 9.02 2.25 -0.47
N TRP A 41 9.16 2.68 -1.73
CA TRP A 41 10.36 2.46 -2.52
C TRP A 41 11.59 3.12 -1.91
N GLU A 42 11.49 4.41 -1.63
CA GLU A 42 12.57 5.20 -1.03
C GLU A 42 13.07 4.58 0.28
N LYS A 43 12.15 4.18 1.13
CA LYS A 43 12.49 3.65 2.44
C LYS A 43 13.13 2.24 2.40
N HIS A 44 12.76 1.41 1.43
CA HIS A 44 13.07 -0.03 1.50
C HIS A 44 13.85 -0.59 0.31
N VAL A 45 13.86 0.10 -0.82
CA VAL A 45 14.46 -0.42 -2.06
C VAL A 45 15.56 0.48 -2.59
N SER A 46 15.37 1.81 -2.54
CA SER A 46 16.18 2.76 -3.31
C SER A 46 17.67 2.69 -3.01
N GLN A 47 18.06 2.63 -1.73
CA GLN A 47 19.47 2.61 -1.32
C GLN A 47 20.12 1.21 -1.38
N GLY A 48 19.31 0.16 -1.46
CA GLY A 48 19.80 -1.23 -1.53
C GLY A 48 19.78 -1.77 -2.95
N LEU A 49 18.70 -2.48 -3.29
CA LEU A 49 18.55 -3.07 -4.63
C LEU A 49 18.30 -2.03 -5.72
N GLY A 50 17.80 -0.85 -5.36
CA GLY A 50 17.47 0.21 -6.30
C GLY A 50 18.63 0.71 -7.13
N VAL A 51 19.84 0.74 -6.60
CA VAL A 51 21.06 1.18 -7.29
C VAL A 51 21.67 0.11 -8.22
N LEU A 52 21.18 -1.13 -8.13
CA LEU A 52 21.68 -2.21 -8.98
C LEU A 52 21.11 -2.09 -10.40
N LYS A 53 21.92 -2.38 -11.41
CA LYS A 53 21.44 -2.52 -12.78
C LYS A 53 20.45 -3.65 -12.88
N ALA A 54 19.30 -3.43 -13.52
CA ALA A 54 18.21 -4.40 -13.61
C ALA A 54 18.67 -5.75 -14.19
N LYS A 55 19.58 -5.73 -15.17
CA LYS A 55 20.17 -6.95 -15.77
C LYS A 55 21.02 -7.79 -14.80
N ASN A 56 21.58 -7.17 -13.77
CA ASN A 56 22.46 -7.84 -12.79
C ASN A 56 21.68 -8.39 -11.58
N LEU A 57 20.41 -8.00 -11.45
CA LEU A 57 19.57 -8.42 -10.34
C LEU A 57 19.28 -9.91 -10.40
N LYS A 58 19.50 -10.61 -9.30
CA LYS A 58 19.25 -12.05 -9.17
C LYS A 58 18.06 -12.31 -8.25
N GLN A 59 17.38 -13.42 -8.48
CA GLN A 59 16.29 -13.86 -7.58
C GLN A 59 16.75 -13.94 -6.12
N MET A 60 18.01 -14.37 -5.88
CA MET A 60 18.57 -14.51 -4.55
C MET A 60 18.68 -13.17 -3.80
N ASP A 61 18.94 -12.06 -4.50
CA ASP A 61 19.05 -10.73 -3.89
C ASP A 61 17.69 -10.30 -3.32
N LEU A 62 16.63 -10.52 -4.09
CA LEU A 62 15.25 -10.27 -3.65
C LEU A 62 14.84 -11.20 -2.51
N THR A 63 15.16 -12.50 -2.63
CA THR A 63 14.85 -13.48 -1.58
C THR A 63 15.53 -13.11 -0.26
N ARG A 64 16.80 -12.67 -0.31
CA ARG A 64 17.56 -12.21 0.86
C ARG A 64 16.91 -10.96 1.47
N MET A 65 16.59 -9.95 0.67
CA MET A 65 15.92 -8.75 1.14
C MET A 65 14.59 -9.08 1.86
N TYR A 66 13.74 -9.92 1.28
CA TYR A 66 12.48 -10.30 1.92
C TYR A 66 12.69 -11.11 3.21
N SER A 67 13.68 -12.00 3.22
CA SER A 67 14.04 -12.76 4.43
C SER A 67 14.51 -11.86 5.56
N ASP A 68 15.29 -10.83 5.24
CA ASP A 68 15.78 -9.87 6.24
C ASP A 68 14.64 -8.98 6.75
N MET A 69 13.68 -8.60 5.90
CA MET A 69 12.46 -7.93 6.33
C MET A 69 11.63 -8.77 7.31
N VAL A 70 11.53 -10.09 7.07
CA VAL A 70 10.85 -11.02 8.01
C VAL A 70 11.56 -11.05 9.36
N LYS A 71 12.91 -11.16 9.37
CA LYS A 71 13.71 -11.12 10.60
C LYS A 71 13.55 -9.82 11.37
N GLN A 72 13.41 -8.69 10.67
CA GLN A 72 13.14 -7.37 11.24
C GLN A 72 11.68 -7.21 11.72
N GLY A 73 10.82 -8.21 11.51
CA GLY A 73 9.45 -8.23 12.00
C GLY A 73 8.44 -7.49 11.14
N PHE A 74 8.74 -7.25 9.86
CA PHE A 74 7.80 -6.62 8.95
C PHE A 74 6.51 -7.43 8.79
N ALA A 75 5.39 -6.70 8.64
CA ALA A 75 4.11 -7.32 8.32
C ALA A 75 4.11 -7.87 6.89
N GLN A 76 3.38 -8.99 6.69
CA GLN A 76 3.25 -9.62 5.37
C GLN A 76 2.82 -8.63 4.28
N GLY A 77 1.84 -7.76 4.57
CA GLY A 77 1.35 -6.78 3.61
C GLY A 77 2.42 -5.78 3.13
N SER A 78 3.39 -5.42 3.97
CA SER A 78 4.52 -4.56 3.57
C SER A 78 5.47 -5.27 2.61
N ILE A 79 5.77 -6.54 2.89
CA ILE A 79 6.59 -7.38 2.00
C ILE A 79 5.89 -7.60 0.67
N ASP A 80 4.56 -7.84 0.69
CA ASP A 80 3.75 -8.02 -0.50
C ASP A 80 3.72 -6.76 -1.36
N MET A 81 3.58 -5.59 -0.76
CA MET A 81 3.59 -4.30 -1.48
C MET A 81 4.93 -4.09 -2.21
N ILE A 82 6.05 -4.26 -1.51
CA ILE A 82 7.40 -4.10 -2.09
C ILE A 82 7.61 -5.12 -3.22
N HIS A 83 7.25 -6.37 -2.97
CA HIS A 83 7.35 -7.42 -3.99
C HIS A 83 6.54 -7.08 -5.24
N ASN A 84 5.29 -6.61 -5.07
CA ASN A 84 4.42 -6.27 -6.19
C ASN A 84 4.99 -5.11 -7.02
N LEU A 85 5.58 -4.09 -6.37
CA LEU A 85 6.24 -2.98 -7.07
C LEU A 85 7.43 -3.48 -7.88
N ILE A 86 8.35 -4.23 -7.27
CA ILE A 86 9.54 -4.76 -7.96
C ILE A 86 9.13 -5.71 -9.09
N ASN A 87 8.15 -6.59 -8.84
CA ASN A 87 7.66 -7.53 -9.83
C ASN A 87 7.04 -6.83 -11.04
N ALA A 88 6.27 -5.75 -10.81
CA ALA A 88 5.66 -4.98 -11.89
C ALA A 88 6.71 -4.22 -12.72
N CYS A 89 7.71 -3.60 -12.07
CA CYS A 89 8.82 -2.96 -12.77
C CYS A 89 9.62 -3.94 -13.64
N LEU A 90 9.97 -5.09 -13.07
CA LEU A 90 10.73 -6.12 -13.81
C LEU A 90 9.88 -6.79 -14.89
N GLN A 91 8.55 -6.88 -14.72
CA GLN A 91 7.69 -7.37 -15.79
C GLN A 91 7.65 -6.37 -16.96
N MET A 92 7.48 -5.08 -16.68
CA MET A 92 7.59 -4.04 -17.70
C MET A 92 8.95 -4.10 -18.43
N ALA A 93 10.04 -4.35 -17.70
CA ALA A 93 11.36 -4.48 -18.30
C ALA A 93 11.49 -5.71 -19.22
N VAL A 94 10.81 -6.82 -18.88
CA VAL A 94 10.74 -7.99 -19.77
C VAL A 94 9.90 -7.69 -21.01
N ASP A 95 8.75 -7.03 -20.83
CA ASP A 95 7.81 -6.72 -21.91
C ASP A 95 8.39 -5.70 -22.93
N ASN A 96 9.45 -4.97 -22.54
CA ASN A 96 10.17 -4.01 -23.37
C ASN A 96 11.60 -4.46 -23.74
N ASP A 97 11.91 -5.74 -23.61
CA ASP A 97 13.20 -6.34 -23.96
C ASP A 97 14.42 -5.73 -23.25
N ILE A 98 14.24 -5.11 -22.08
CA ILE A 98 15.30 -4.56 -21.24
C ILE A 98 16.02 -5.66 -20.47
N VAL A 99 15.26 -6.64 -19.97
CA VAL A 99 15.80 -7.83 -19.29
C VAL A 99 15.14 -9.12 -19.84
N ARG A 100 15.89 -10.19 -19.89
CA ARG A 100 15.42 -11.48 -20.47
C ARG A 100 14.32 -12.15 -19.65
N LYS A 101 14.28 -11.95 -18.33
CA LYS A 101 13.34 -12.63 -17.41
C LYS A 101 13.07 -11.81 -16.18
N ASN A 102 11.87 -11.96 -15.66
CA ASN A 102 11.48 -11.35 -14.38
C ASN A 102 11.93 -12.26 -13.23
N VAL A 103 13.01 -11.86 -12.55
CA VAL A 103 13.59 -12.61 -11.42
C VAL A 103 12.77 -12.51 -10.14
N ALA A 104 11.80 -11.59 -10.06
CA ALA A 104 10.94 -11.44 -8.89
C ALA A 104 9.86 -12.53 -8.79
N ARG A 105 9.38 -13.09 -9.91
CA ARG A 105 8.22 -14.02 -9.94
C ARG A 105 8.23 -15.10 -8.85
N LYS A 106 9.39 -15.66 -8.52
CA LYS A 106 9.53 -16.75 -7.53
C LYS A 106 10.28 -16.33 -6.27
N ALA A 107 10.74 -15.07 -6.18
CA ALA A 107 11.63 -14.61 -5.12
C ALA A 107 10.98 -14.61 -3.72
N LYS A 108 9.65 -14.52 -3.66
CA LYS A 108 8.89 -14.53 -2.40
C LYS A 108 8.42 -15.92 -1.97
N LYS A 109 8.67 -16.96 -2.76
CA LYS A 109 8.19 -18.32 -2.45
C LYS A 109 8.78 -18.81 -1.11
N GLY A 110 7.89 -19.23 -0.19
CA GLY A 110 8.28 -19.71 1.14
C GLY A 110 8.59 -18.63 2.18
N ILE A 111 8.48 -17.33 1.81
CA ILE A 111 8.73 -16.22 2.73
C ILE A 111 7.38 -15.74 3.28
N GLN A 112 7.25 -15.77 4.60
CA GLN A 112 6.04 -15.32 5.30
C GLN A 112 6.41 -14.35 6.42
N GLY A 113 5.92 -13.12 6.31
CA GLY A 113 6.01 -12.11 7.36
C GLY A 113 4.91 -12.28 8.41
N LYS A 114 4.96 -11.42 9.43
CA LYS A 114 3.92 -11.43 10.47
C LYS A 114 2.56 -11.10 9.89
N ARG A 115 1.57 -11.94 10.18
CA ARG A 115 0.16 -11.64 9.94
C ARG A 115 -0.46 -11.18 11.26
N LYS A 116 -1.01 -9.98 11.26
CA LYS A 116 -1.78 -9.46 12.40
C LYS A 116 -3.24 -9.84 12.17
N GLU A 117 -3.76 -10.69 13.03
CA GLU A 117 -5.20 -10.97 13.05
C GLU A 117 -5.93 -9.70 13.52
N ARG A 118 -6.95 -9.31 12.78
CA ARG A 118 -7.81 -8.19 13.14
C ARG A 118 -9.10 -8.78 13.69
N VAL A 119 -9.32 -8.60 14.98
CA VAL A 119 -10.55 -9.04 15.65
C VAL A 119 -11.49 -7.85 15.73
N ALA A 120 -12.73 -8.03 15.31
CA ALA A 120 -13.77 -7.04 15.50
C ALA A 120 -14.20 -7.00 16.97
N MET A 121 -14.60 -5.82 17.44
CA MET A 121 -15.17 -5.68 18.79
C MET A 121 -16.50 -6.46 18.89
N THR A 122 -16.66 -7.22 19.96
CA THR A 122 -17.93 -7.83 20.30
C THR A 122 -18.97 -6.76 20.71
N ILE A 123 -20.25 -7.08 20.67
CA ILE A 123 -21.32 -6.14 21.09
C ILE A 123 -21.10 -5.69 22.55
N GLY A 124 -20.64 -6.60 23.43
CA GLY A 124 -20.34 -6.26 24.80
C GLY A 124 -19.20 -5.26 24.95
N GLU A 125 -18.14 -5.39 24.15
CA GLU A 125 -17.00 -4.45 24.11
C GLU A 125 -17.41 -3.11 23.51
N GLN A 126 -18.23 -3.09 22.45
CA GLN A 126 -18.79 -1.86 21.89
C GLN A 126 -19.60 -1.08 22.93
N ASN A 127 -20.48 -1.75 23.65
CA ASN A 127 -21.29 -1.13 24.69
C ASN A 127 -20.43 -0.58 25.83
N LYS A 128 -19.44 -1.34 26.31
CA LYS A 128 -18.50 -0.86 27.33
C LYS A 128 -17.73 0.36 26.87
N PHE A 129 -17.23 0.36 25.63
CA PHE A 129 -16.52 1.49 25.04
C PHE A 129 -17.41 2.75 24.96
N LEU A 130 -18.65 2.60 24.47
CA LEU A 130 -19.58 3.71 24.35
C LEU A 130 -19.98 4.27 25.73
N MET A 131 -20.20 3.39 26.74
CA MET A 131 -20.46 3.83 28.11
C MET A 131 -19.26 4.58 28.72
N PHE A 132 -18.05 4.09 28.49
CA PHE A 132 -16.83 4.78 28.90
C PHE A 132 -16.76 6.19 28.28
N CYS A 133 -16.95 6.32 26.98
CA CYS A 133 -16.95 7.63 26.32
C CYS A 133 -18.02 8.55 26.90
N LYS A 134 -19.26 8.05 27.05
CA LYS A 134 -20.39 8.84 27.56
C LYS A 134 -20.17 9.40 28.96
N ASN A 135 -19.52 8.62 29.84
CA ASN A 135 -19.30 8.97 31.24
C ASN A 135 -17.95 9.67 31.50
N SER A 136 -17.11 9.81 30.51
CA SER A 136 -15.79 10.44 30.64
C SER A 136 -15.89 11.97 30.53
N ASN A 137 -15.28 12.70 31.44
CA ASN A 137 -15.21 14.16 31.36
C ASN A 137 -14.41 14.65 30.14
N THR A 138 -13.52 13.82 29.60
CA THR A 138 -12.64 14.17 28.45
C THR A 138 -13.23 13.71 27.13
N TYR A 139 -13.86 12.52 27.10
CA TYR A 139 -14.25 11.86 25.85
C TYR A 139 -15.74 11.93 25.54
N ASN A 140 -16.56 12.53 26.42
CA ASN A 140 -18.00 12.64 26.24
C ASN A 140 -18.38 13.44 24.98
N ILE A 141 -17.61 14.43 24.59
CA ILE A 141 -17.80 15.22 23.37
C ILE A 141 -17.71 14.38 22.09
N TYR A 142 -16.97 13.27 22.12
CA TYR A 142 -16.81 12.35 20.98
C TYR A 142 -17.80 11.19 21.01
N TYR A 143 -18.62 11.05 22.06
CA TYR A 143 -19.59 9.97 22.17
C TYR A 143 -20.57 9.89 20.98
N PRO A 144 -21.18 11.01 20.50
CA PRO A 144 -22.06 10.95 19.34
C PRO A 144 -21.36 10.43 18.09
N MET A 145 -20.12 10.89 17.83
CA MET A 145 -19.32 10.47 16.70
C MET A 145 -19.00 8.98 16.75
N PHE A 146 -18.52 8.46 17.88
CA PHE A 146 -18.20 7.03 18.05
C PHE A 146 -19.45 6.16 17.98
N SER A 147 -20.56 6.61 18.59
CA SER A 147 -21.84 5.90 18.52
C SER A 147 -22.34 5.79 17.08
N PHE A 148 -22.26 6.87 16.32
CA PHE A 148 -22.62 6.90 14.92
C PHE A 148 -21.69 6.00 14.07
N ALA A 149 -20.37 6.10 14.24
CA ALA A 149 -19.39 5.30 13.53
C ALA A 149 -19.61 3.79 13.71
N ILE A 150 -19.86 3.35 14.95
CA ILE A 150 -20.13 1.93 15.27
C ILE A 150 -21.42 1.45 14.63
N LYS A 151 -22.48 2.27 14.65
CA LYS A 151 -23.80 1.90 14.14
C LYS A 151 -23.89 1.94 12.61
N SER A 152 -23.21 2.91 11.98
CA SER A 152 -23.22 3.09 10.52
C SER A 152 -22.22 2.21 9.81
N ALA A 153 -21.19 1.69 10.52
CA ALA A 153 -20.05 0.95 9.95
C ALA A 153 -19.28 1.73 8.86
N LEU A 154 -19.37 3.06 8.84
CA LEU A 154 -18.65 3.91 7.89
C LEU A 154 -17.15 3.88 8.15
N ARG A 155 -16.37 4.04 7.07
CA ARG A 155 -14.94 4.27 7.19
C ARG A 155 -14.69 5.66 7.78
N VAL A 156 -13.58 5.81 8.50
CA VAL A 156 -13.22 7.12 9.11
C VAL A 156 -13.22 8.24 8.07
N SER A 157 -12.70 7.98 6.86
CA SER A 157 -12.68 8.97 5.77
C SER A 157 -14.06 9.33 5.23
N GLU A 158 -14.98 8.38 5.18
CA GLU A 158 -16.38 8.59 4.81
C GLU A 158 -17.11 9.40 5.91
N LEU A 159 -16.95 8.96 7.16
CA LEU A 159 -17.50 9.66 8.32
C LEU A 159 -17.05 11.12 8.40
N SER A 160 -15.75 11.38 8.17
CA SER A 160 -15.17 12.72 8.21
C SER A 160 -15.58 13.60 7.01
N GLY A 161 -16.02 12.97 5.92
CA GLY A 161 -16.50 13.66 4.72
C GLY A 161 -17.95 14.07 4.78
N LEU A 162 -18.76 13.48 5.68
CA LEU A 162 -20.19 13.73 5.74
C LEU A 162 -20.54 15.20 6.02
N THR A 163 -21.53 15.67 5.31
CA THR A 163 -22.15 16.99 5.46
C THR A 163 -23.67 16.84 5.69
N TRP A 164 -24.33 17.90 6.11
CA TRP A 164 -25.78 17.89 6.26
C TRP A 164 -26.55 17.66 4.95
N ASN A 165 -25.93 17.95 3.80
CA ASN A 165 -26.53 17.68 2.50
C ASN A 165 -26.64 16.19 2.16
N ASP A 166 -25.87 15.35 2.86
CA ASP A 166 -25.86 13.90 2.67
C ASP A 166 -26.97 13.20 3.47
N VAL A 167 -27.67 13.95 4.32
CA VAL A 167 -28.71 13.43 5.22
C VAL A 167 -30.10 13.78 4.69
N ASP A 168 -30.86 12.79 4.26
CA ASP A 168 -32.31 12.95 3.99
C ASP A 168 -33.07 12.58 5.26
N GLU A 169 -33.38 13.60 6.07
CA GLU A 169 -34.09 13.42 7.35
C GLU A 169 -35.52 12.91 7.15
N VAL A 170 -36.17 13.25 6.04
CA VAL A 170 -37.55 12.85 5.76
C VAL A 170 -37.64 11.37 5.45
N LYS A 171 -36.66 10.86 4.69
CA LYS A 171 -36.62 9.44 4.31
C LYS A 171 -35.77 8.60 5.29
N GLY A 172 -35.01 9.24 6.19
CA GLY A 172 -34.07 8.56 7.07
C GLY A 172 -32.92 7.90 6.32
N ILE A 173 -32.47 8.50 5.21
CA ILE A 173 -31.42 7.98 4.33
C ILE A 173 -30.17 8.81 4.50
N LEU A 174 -29.02 8.13 4.55
CA LEU A 174 -27.70 8.72 4.49
C LEU A 174 -27.05 8.37 3.16
N HIS A 175 -26.66 9.38 2.37
CA HIS A 175 -25.92 9.23 1.13
C HIS A 175 -24.42 9.24 1.42
N VAL A 176 -23.69 8.21 0.97
CA VAL A 176 -22.23 8.07 1.21
C VAL A 176 -21.56 7.85 -0.14
N ASP A 177 -21.28 8.93 -0.83
CA ASP A 177 -20.70 8.93 -2.18
C ASP A 177 -19.33 9.59 -2.26
N HIS A 178 -18.87 10.20 -1.17
CA HIS A 178 -17.57 10.86 -1.08
C HIS A 178 -16.86 10.59 0.25
N GLN A 179 -15.58 10.99 0.32
CA GLN A 179 -14.75 10.82 1.51
C GLN A 179 -13.74 11.97 1.63
N LEU A 180 -13.38 12.33 2.85
CA LEU A 180 -12.31 13.27 3.11
C LEU A 180 -10.95 12.55 3.04
N ILE A 181 -10.04 13.08 2.23
CA ILE A 181 -8.68 12.55 2.08
C ILE A 181 -7.69 13.63 2.52
N TYR A 182 -6.81 13.29 3.48
CA TYR A 182 -5.69 14.14 3.84
C TYR A 182 -4.50 13.82 2.93
N GLU A 183 -4.01 14.84 2.23
CA GLU A 183 -2.76 14.75 1.47
C GLU A 183 -1.71 15.61 2.16
N TYR A 184 -0.53 15.04 2.40
CA TYR A 184 0.64 15.84 2.76
C TYR A 184 1.20 16.44 1.47
N ILE A 185 1.25 17.76 1.42
CA ILE A 185 1.84 18.55 0.32
C ILE A 185 3.34 18.66 0.58
#